data_cca3f05443f9834a7bf972e61d90b2a1
#
_entry.id   cca3f05443f9834a7bf972e61d90b2a1
#
_cell.length_a   1.000
_cell.length_b   1.000
_cell.length_c   1.000
_cell.angle_alpha   90.00
_cell.angle_beta   90.00
_cell.angle_gamma   90.00
#
_symmetry.space_group_name_H-M   'P 1'
#
loop_
_entity.id
_entity.type
_entity.pdbx_description
1 polymer ?
#
loop_
_entity_poly.entity_id
_entity_poly.type
_entity_poly.pdbx_seq_one_letter_code
_entity_poly.pdbx_strand_id
1 'polypeptide(L)'
;PNVDKYVLSLYDFTGEALKPWAEQGYSCVAFDIQHDDSTTDVYPSGGSIKYVHADLHDFQTHRKIFMKYNSKNVVFGMAWPVCTDMAVSGAPHFAAKRKADPLFQAKAVKHAIDCADLFDDLGCTYMIENPVSVLATMWRKPNHSFHPYQYGNYINDDEADHPVWPDYIAPKDAYPK
;
A
#
# COMPACT_ATOMS: atom_id res chain seq x y z
N PRO A 1 17.00 19.90 2.04
CA PRO A 1 16.00 19.36 2.96
C PRO A 1 15.12 18.35 2.24
N ASN A 2 14.62 17.31 2.95
CA ASN A 2 13.76 16.30 2.32
C ASN A 2 12.30 16.76 2.22
N VAL A 3 11.92 17.87 2.80
CA VAL A 3 10.55 18.41 2.80
C VAL A 3 9.98 18.67 1.39
N ASP A 4 10.84 18.90 0.40
CA ASP A 4 10.45 19.08 -0.99
C ASP A 4 10.36 17.75 -1.78
N LYS A 5 10.65 16.62 -1.12
CA LYS A 5 10.61 15.28 -1.68
C LYS A 5 9.38 14.55 -1.17
N TYR A 6 8.64 13.95 -2.10
CA TYR A 6 7.39 13.28 -1.80
C TYR A 6 7.55 11.77 -1.79
N VAL A 7 6.87 11.12 -0.84
CA VAL A 7 6.65 9.67 -0.81
C VAL A 7 5.15 9.42 -0.82
N LEU A 8 4.67 8.65 -1.79
CA LEU A 8 3.24 8.36 -1.95
C LEU A 8 2.96 6.91 -1.58
N SER A 9 1.90 6.68 -0.81
CA SER A 9 1.44 5.33 -0.44
C SER A 9 -0.03 5.17 -0.81
N LEU A 10 -0.35 4.15 -1.60
CA LEU A 10 -1.68 3.85 -2.10
C LEU A 10 -2.27 2.64 -1.35
N TYR A 11 -3.57 2.69 -1.05
CA TYR A 11 -4.26 1.70 -0.20
C TYR A 11 -3.62 1.61 1.20
N ASP A 12 -3.26 2.75 1.76
CA ASP A 12 -2.57 2.84 3.04
C ASP A 12 -3.42 3.62 4.05
N PHE A 13 -4.24 2.90 4.80
CA PHE A 13 -5.11 3.48 5.82
C PHE A 13 -4.31 3.98 7.03
N THR A 14 -3.30 3.24 7.47
CA THR A 14 -2.60 3.52 8.72
C THR A 14 -1.42 4.49 8.59
N GLY A 15 -0.79 4.55 7.42
CA GLY A 15 0.41 5.34 7.19
C GLY A 15 1.67 4.81 7.89
N GLU A 16 1.62 3.61 8.49
CA GLU A 16 2.75 3.04 9.25
C GLU A 16 4.03 2.93 8.42
N ALA A 17 3.90 2.51 7.14
CA ALA A 17 5.04 2.41 6.23
C ALA A 17 5.67 3.77 5.87
N LEU A 18 4.94 4.85 6.08
CA LEU A 18 5.41 6.22 5.80
C LEU A 18 6.11 6.88 6.99
N LYS A 19 5.90 6.40 8.22
CA LYS A 19 6.50 7.00 9.43
C LYS A 19 8.01 7.16 9.35
N PRO A 20 8.81 6.14 8.97
CA PRO A 20 10.26 6.28 8.87
C PRO A 20 10.70 7.37 7.87
N TRP A 21 9.93 7.55 6.80
CA TRP A 21 10.19 8.61 5.82
C TRP A 21 9.89 10.00 6.39
N ALA A 22 8.74 10.17 7.05
CA ALA A 22 8.37 11.41 7.68
C ALA A 22 9.35 11.82 8.81
N GLU A 23 9.83 10.84 9.58
CA GLU A 23 10.88 11.06 10.59
C GLU A 23 12.20 11.55 10.00
N GLN A 24 12.47 11.22 8.73
CA GLN A 24 13.62 11.72 7.97
C GLN A 24 13.32 13.01 7.19
N GLY A 25 12.17 13.64 7.44
CA GLY A 25 11.82 14.96 6.91
C GLY A 25 11.14 14.95 5.53
N TYR A 26 10.66 13.80 5.03
CA TYR A 26 9.94 13.72 3.76
C TYR A 26 8.48 14.16 3.91
N SER A 27 7.91 14.68 2.81
CA SER A 27 6.48 14.95 2.69
C SER A 27 5.77 13.70 2.18
N CYS A 28 5.09 12.98 3.08
CA CYS A 28 4.43 11.72 2.78
C CYS A 28 2.94 11.91 2.57
N VAL A 29 2.34 11.08 1.71
CA VAL A 29 0.88 11.10 1.49
C VAL A 29 0.35 9.67 1.45
N ALA A 30 -0.59 9.36 2.35
CA ALA A 30 -1.33 8.11 2.40
C ALA A 30 -2.70 8.30 1.73
N PHE A 31 -3.01 7.48 0.74
CA PHE A 31 -4.29 7.47 0.03
C PHE A 31 -5.05 6.20 0.35
N ASP A 32 -6.25 6.35 0.89
CA ASP A 32 -7.17 5.23 1.17
C ASP A 32 -8.63 5.70 1.17
N ILE A 33 -9.54 4.82 0.79
CA ILE A 33 -10.99 5.10 0.80
C ILE A 33 -11.55 5.20 2.23
N GLN A 34 -10.84 4.67 3.22
CA GLN A 34 -11.26 4.69 4.63
C GLN A 34 -10.91 6.00 5.34
N HIS A 35 -10.15 6.89 4.71
CA HIS A 35 -9.92 8.22 5.29
C HIS A 35 -11.18 9.08 5.14
N ASP A 36 -11.66 9.67 6.24
CA ASP A 36 -12.83 10.55 6.21
C ASP A 36 -12.46 11.93 5.69
N ASP A 37 -11.58 12.63 6.41
CA ASP A 37 -11.09 13.96 6.07
C ASP A 37 -9.56 13.97 5.92
N SER A 38 -9.05 14.93 5.18
CA SER A 38 -7.60 15.11 5.04
C SER A 38 -7.01 15.60 6.35
N THR A 39 -6.39 14.71 7.11
CA THR A 39 -5.59 15.04 8.30
C THR A 39 -4.11 15.06 7.95
N THR A 40 -3.28 15.65 8.81
CA THR A 40 -1.83 15.71 8.61
C THR A 40 -1.12 15.57 9.93
N ASP A 41 -0.24 14.58 10.03
CA ASP A 41 0.70 14.42 11.12
C ASP A 41 2.00 15.13 10.77
N VAL A 42 2.54 15.92 11.68
CA VAL A 42 3.79 16.66 11.50
C VAL A 42 4.83 16.14 12.46
N TYR A 43 6.02 15.91 11.96
CA TYR A 43 7.15 15.34 12.69
C TYR A 43 8.19 16.42 13.04
N PRO A 44 8.94 16.25 14.15
CA PRO A 44 9.98 17.21 14.55
C PRO A 44 11.06 17.47 13.49
N SER A 45 11.27 16.53 12.58
CA SER A 45 12.16 16.62 11.43
C SER A 45 11.71 17.65 10.38
N GLY A 46 10.47 18.14 10.46
CA GLY A 46 9.79 18.93 9.44
C GLY A 46 9.07 18.07 8.37
N GLY A 47 9.20 16.74 8.45
CA GLY A 47 8.42 15.84 7.60
C GLY A 47 6.96 15.73 8.04
N SER A 48 6.14 15.14 7.19
CA SER A 48 4.71 15.02 7.47
C SER A 48 4.11 13.80 6.78
N ILE A 49 2.98 13.31 7.32
CA ILE A 49 2.10 12.35 6.64
C ILE A 49 0.74 13.01 6.48
N LYS A 50 0.33 13.19 5.24
CA LYS A 50 -1.02 13.64 4.90
C LYS A 50 -1.87 12.45 4.53
N TYR A 51 -3.01 12.29 5.21
CA TYR A 51 -4.00 11.27 4.92
C TYR A 51 -5.06 11.85 3.98
N VAL A 52 -5.38 11.13 2.90
CA VAL A 52 -6.28 11.63 1.86
C VAL A 52 -7.31 10.57 1.50
N HIS A 53 -8.59 10.91 1.62
CA HIS A 53 -9.67 10.05 1.11
C HIS A 53 -9.52 9.88 -0.40
N ALA A 54 -9.44 8.63 -0.86
CA ALA A 54 -9.26 8.31 -2.27
C ALA A 54 -9.86 6.94 -2.62
N ASP A 55 -10.84 6.91 -3.49
CA ASP A 55 -11.26 5.67 -4.13
C ASP A 55 -10.28 5.32 -5.26
N LEU A 56 -9.31 4.46 -4.95
CA LEU A 56 -8.28 4.03 -5.88
C LEU A 56 -8.77 3.00 -6.91
N HIS A 57 -10.04 2.56 -6.83
CA HIS A 57 -10.68 1.78 -7.90
C HIS A 57 -11.21 2.66 -9.02
N ASP A 58 -11.35 3.98 -8.78
CA ASP A 58 -11.71 4.95 -9.80
C ASP A 58 -10.48 5.46 -10.54
N PHE A 59 -10.42 5.24 -11.85
CA PHE A 59 -9.35 5.74 -12.71
C PHE A 59 -9.19 7.28 -12.64
N GLN A 60 -10.26 8.01 -12.41
CA GLN A 60 -10.20 9.47 -12.26
C GLN A 60 -9.40 9.89 -11.03
N THR A 61 -9.40 9.06 -9.98
CA THR A 61 -8.57 9.29 -8.79
C THR A 61 -7.09 9.19 -9.13
N HIS A 62 -6.66 8.16 -9.85
CA HIS A 62 -5.26 8.04 -10.33
C HIS A 62 -4.85 9.26 -11.16
N ARG A 63 -5.71 9.69 -12.07
CA ARG A 63 -5.47 10.88 -12.86
C ARG A 63 -5.33 12.15 -12.01
N LYS A 64 -6.17 12.33 -10.99
CA LYS A 64 -6.07 13.47 -10.07
C LYS A 64 -4.77 13.44 -9.27
N ILE A 65 -4.34 12.26 -8.81
CA ILE A 65 -3.05 12.08 -8.13
C ILE A 65 -1.92 12.45 -9.06
N PHE A 66 -1.89 11.91 -10.29
CA PHE A 66 -0.90 12.27 -11.30
C PHE A 66 -0.85 13.78 -11.53
N MET A 67 -1.97 14.42 -11.84
CA MET A 67 -2.02 15.87 -12.10
C MET A 67 -1.52 16.71 -10.92
N LYS A 68 -1.69 16.22 -9.70
CA LYS A 68 -1.23 16.93 -8.50
C LYS A 68 0.27 16.77 -8.25
N TYR A 69 0.83 15.61 -8.60
CA TYR A 69 2.20 15.24 -8.21
C TYR A 69 3.19 15.16 -9.37
N ASN A 70 2.77 15.21 -10.65
CA ASN A 70 3.64 15.12 -11.82
C ASN A 70 4.73 16.21 -11.89
N SER A 71 4.50 17.36 -11.26
CA SER A 71 5.47 18.48 -11.16
C SER A 71 6.22 18.48 -9.83
N LYS A 72 6.01 17.49 -8.97
CA LYS A 72 6.65 17.35 -7.66
C LYS A 72 7.81 16.38 -7.74
N ASN A 73 8.73 16.49 -6.79
CA ASN A 73 9.81 15.53 -6.65
C ASN A 73 9.32 14.29 -5.88
N VAL A 74 8.62 13.40 -6.56
CA VAL A 74 8.21 12.11 -5.99
C VAL A 74 9.39 11.16 -6.07
N VAL A 75 9.96 10.79 -4.93
CA VAL A 75 11.16 9.97 -4.84
C VAL A 75 10.86 8.49 -4.65
N PHE A 76 9.70 8.16 -4.08
CA PHE A 76 9.30 6.77 -3.88
C PHE A 76 7.78 6.62 -3.84
N GLY A 77 7.29 5.49 -4.38
CA GLY A 77 5.91 5.06 -4.33
C GLY A 77 5.75 3.72 -3.62
N MET A 78 4.68 3.55 -2.85
CA MET A 78 4.28 2.28 -2.26
C MET A 78 2.82 1.99 -2.58
N ALA A 79 2.46 0.73 -2.79
CA ALA A 79 1.05 0.35 -2.94
C ALA A 79 0.78 -1.00 -2.28
N TRP A 80 -0.41 -1.09 -1.66
CA TRP A 80 -0.91 -2.24 -0.91
C TRP A 80 -2.29 -2.66 -1.46
N PRO A 81 -2.40 -3.00 -2.78
CA PRO A 81 -3.68 -3.23 -3.41
C PRO A 81 -4.41 -4.40 -2.76
N VAL A 82 -5.74 -4.28 -2.68
CA VAL A 82 -6.60 -5.26 -2.00
C VAL A 82 -6.38 -6.65 -2.56
N CYS A 83 -5.91 -7.58 -1.71
CA CYS A 83 -5.50 -8.92 -2.10
C CYS A 83 -6.63 -9.98 -2.05
N THR A 84 -7.82 -9.65 -1.52
CA THR A 84 -8.91 -10.59 -1.24
C THR A 84 -9.32 -11.45 -2.44
N ASP A 85 -9.25 -10.90 -3.65
CA ASP A 85 -9.61 -11.57 -4.89
C ASP A 85 -8.40 -12.14 -5.65
N MET A 86 -7.21 -11.95 -5.13
CA MET A 86 -5.97 -12.37 -5.76
C MET A 86 -5.20 -13.41 -4.96
N ALA A 87 -5.16 -13.28 -3.64
CA ALA A 87 -4.33 -14.10 -2.76
C ALA A 87 -4.77 -15.55 -2.71
N VAL A 88 -3.79 -16.46 -2.63
CA VAL A 88 -4.03 -17.92 -2.54
C VAL A 88 -4.87 -18.28 -1.32
N SER A 89 -4.79 -17.55 -0.23
CA SER A 89 -5.65 -17.71 0.95
C SER A 89 -7.15 -17.57 0.65
N GLY A 90 -7.51 -16.81 -0.39
CA GLY A 90 -8.89 -16.65 -0.87
C GLY A 90 -9.38 -17.76 -1.81
N ALA A 91 -8.50 -18.68 -2.23
CA ALA A 91 -8.78 -19.70 -3.24
C ALA A 91 -10.04 -20.55 -2.99
N PRO A 92 -10.40 -20.95 -1.76
CA PRO A 92 -11.64 -21.67 -1.49
C PRO A 92 -12.91 -20.96 -1.99
N HIS A 93 -12.87 -19.62 -2.09
CA HIS A 93 -14.01 -18.79 -2.51
C HIS A 93 -14.00 -18.45 -4.01
N PHE A 94 -12.92 -18.72 -4.73
CA PHE A 94 -12.76 -18.29 -6.13
C PHE A 94 -13.78 -18.92 -7.09
N ALA A 95 -14.22 -20.17 -6.86
CA ALA A 95 -15.21 -20.80 -7.69
C ALA A 95 -16.57 -20.09 -7.61
N ALA A 96 -17.01 -19.73 -6.40
CA ALA A 96 -18.26 -18.99 -6.17
C ALA A 96 -18.17 -17.57 -6.74
N LYS A 97 -17.05 -16.87 -6.50
CA LYS A 97 -16.81 -15.52 -7.03
C LYS A 97 -16.80 -15.51 -8.56
N ARG A 98 -16.15 -16.49 -9.21
CA ARG A 98 -16.10 -16.60 -10.68
C ARG A 98 -17.47 -16.86 -11.28
N LYS A 99 -18.35 -17.58 -10.58
CA LYS A 99 -19.73 -17.78 -11.01
C LYS A 99 -20.53 -16.48 -10.98
N ALA A 100 -20.27 -15.63 -9.98
CA ALA A 100 -20.93 -14.32 -9.84
C ALA A 100 -20.34 -13.26 -10.80
N ASP A 101 -19.02 -13.22 -10.92
CA ASP A 101 -18.29 -12.32 -11.82
C ASP A 101 -17.06 -13.06 -12.41
N PRO A 102 -17.13 -13.52 -13.69
CA PRO A 102 -16.01 -14.21 -14.31
C PRO A 102 -14.71 -13.40 -14.37
N LEU A 103 -14.79 -12.07 -14.27
CA LEU A 103 -13.66 -11.14 -14.38
C LEU A 103 -13.12 -10.65 -13.03
N PHE A 104 -13.61 -11.17 -11.90
CA PHE A 104 -13.27 -10.65 -10.57
C PHE A 104 -11.76 -10.59 -10.31
N GLN A 105 -11.00 -11.62 -10.71
CA GLN A 105 -9.54 -11.63 -10.56
C GLN A 105 -8.86 -10.65 -11.51
N ALA A 106 -9.32 -10.54 -12.76
CA ALA A 106 -8.76 -9.60 -13.72
C ALA A 106 -8.96 -8.14 -13.25
N LYS A 107 -10.11 -7.82 -12.65
CA LYS A 107 -10.38 -6.51 -12.05
C LYS A 107 -9.43 -6.24 -10.88
N ALA A 108 -9.24 -7.21 -9.99
CA ALA A 108 -8.33 -7.07 -8.86
C ALA A 108 -6.86 -6.88 -9.31
N VAL A 109 -6.41 -7.67 -10.27
CA VAL A 109 -5.06 -7.53 -10.86
C VAL A 109 -4.89 -6.18 -11.53
N LYS A 110 -5.94 -5.67 -12.19
CA LYS A 110 -5.91 -4.34 -12.80
C LYS A 110 -5.58 -3.24 -11.79
N HIS A 111 -6.11 -3.30 -10.57
CA HIS A 111 -5.80 -2.28 -9.56
C HIS A 111 -4.30 -2.25 -9.19
N ALA A 112 -3.63 -3.41 -9.14
CA ALA A 112 -2.18 -3.45 -8.94
C ALA A 112 -1.41 -2.87 -10.15
N ILE A 113 -1.89 -3.14 -11.37
CA ILE A 113 -1.30 -2.58 -12.60
C ILE A 113 -1.50 -1.06 -12.63
N ASP A 114 -2.70 -0.56 -12.31
CA ASP A 114 -2.99 0.88 -12.29
C ASP A 114 -2.07 1.64 -11.29
N CYS A 115 -1.69 0.99 -10.17
CA CYS A 115 -0.70 1.57 -9.26
C CYS A 115 0.68 1.67 -9.91
N ALA A 116 1.12 0.60 -10.60
CA ALA A 116 2.40 0.59 -11.29
C ALA A 116 2.43 1.67 -12.39
N ASP A 117 1.40 1.74 -13.22
CA ASP A 117 1.28 2.73 -14.29
C ASP A 117 1.35 4.16 -13.74
N LEU A 118 0.67 4.44 -12.62
CA LEU A 118 0.74 5.75 -11.97
C LEU A 118 2.16 6.10 -11.54
N PHE A 119 2.89 5.17 -10.91
CA PHE A 119 4.25 5.42 -10.46
C PHE A 119 5.25 5.51 -11.62
N ASP A 120 5.05 4.73 -12.68
CA ASP A 120 5.84 4.82 -13.91
C ASP A 120 5.62 6.19 -14.58
N ASP A 121 4.38 6.66 -14.65
CA ASP A 121 4.03 7.99 -15.17
C ASP A 121 4.63 9.13 -14.33
N LEU A 122 4.70 8.96 -13.00
CA LEU A 122 5.35 9.91 -12.10
C LEU A 122 6.89 9.83 -12.16
N GLY A 123 7.44 8.81 -12.81
CA GLY A 123 8.89 8.63 -12.98
C GLY A 123 9.63 8.30 -11.67
N CYS A 124 8.97 7.70 -10.69
CA CYS A 124 9.57 7.38 -9.39
C CYS A 124 9.85 5.88 -9.24
N THR A 125 10.82 5.54 -8.38
CA THR A 125 11.00 4.16 -7.91
C THR A 125 9.82 3.77 -7.03
N TYR A 126 9.37 2.51 -7.13
CA TYR A 126 8.23 2.07 -6.33
C TYR A 126 8.29 0.60 -5.93
N MET A 127 7.46 0.24 -4.96
CA MET A 127 7.15 -1.13 -4.60
C MET A 127 5.63 -1.35 -4.60
N ILE A 128 5.22 -2.55 -4.99
CA ILE A 128 3.84 -3.04 -4.81
C ILE A 128 3.93 -4.33 -4.02
N GLU A 129 3.36 -4.35 -2.82
CA GLU A 129 3.30 -5.54 -1.99
C GLU A 129 2.00 -6.29 -2.24
N ASN A 130 2.10 -7.59 -2.33
CA ASN A 130 0.94 -8.48 -2.33
C ASN A 130 1.38 -9.88 -1.88
N PRO A 131 0.57 -10.59 -1.08
CA PRO A 131 0.90 -11.97 -0.73
C PRO A 131 0.94 -12.87 -1.98
N VAL A 132 1.35 -14.12 -1.81
CA VAL A 132 1.36 -15.10 -2.91
C VAL A 132 -0.02 -15.13 -3.57
N SER A 133 -0.08 -14.78 -4.83
CA SER A 133 -1.33 -14.46 -5.52
C SER A 133 -1.26 -14.76 -7.01
N VAL A 134 -2.39 -14.56 -7.70
CA VAL A 134 -2.50 -14.69 -9.15
C VAL A 134 -1.71 -13.62 -9.93
N LEU A 135 -1.18 -12.60 -9.29
CA LEU A 135 -0.33 -11.59 -9.93
C LEU A 135 0.85 -12.22 -10.67
N ALA A 136 1.45 -13.29 -10.10
CA ALA A 136 2.58 -13.96 -10.71
C ALA A 136 2.26 -14.62 -12.08
N THR A 137 1.00 -14.97 -12.30
CA THR A 137 0.53 -15.63 -13.54
C THR A 137 -0.23 -14.68 -14.47
N MET A 138 -0.91 -13.69 -13.92
CA MET A 138 -1.76 -12.78 -14.70
C MET A 138 -1.08 -11.47 -15.08
N TRP A 139 0.00 -11.12 -14.39
CA TRP A 139 0.77 -9.90 -14.67
C TRP A 139 2.27 -10.22 -14.76
N ARG A 140 2.98 -10.29 -13.63
CA ARG A 140 4.41 -10.55 -13.60
C ARG A 140 4.85 -11.29 -12.33
N LYS A 141 5.96 -12.03 -12.42
CA LYS A 141 6.59 -12.64 -11.24
C LYS A 141 7.11 -11.56 -10.29
N PRO A 142 7.12 -11.83 -8.97
CA PRO A 142 7.68 -10.90 -8.01
C PRO A 142 9.19 -10.72 -8.26
N ASN A 143 9.68 -9.50 -8.06
CA ASN A 143 11.11 -9.21 -8.10
C ASN A 143 11.81 -9.73 -6.83
N HIS A 144 11.09 -9.65 -5.69
CA HIS A 144 11.57 -10.05 -4.36
C HIS A 144 10.46 -10.78 -3.61
N SER A 145 10.85 -11.64 -2.68
CA SER A 145 9.94 -12.28 -1.72
C SER A 145 10.59 -12.20 -0.34
N PHE A 146 9.78 -11.94 0.67
CA PHE A 146 10.22 -11.94 2.06
C PHE A 146 9.12 -12.50 2.95
N HIS A 147 9.51 -12.95 4.13
CA HIS A 147 8.58 -13.31 5.18
C HIS A 147 8.64 -12.27 6.30
N PRO A 148 7.52 -11.92 6.93
CA PRO A 148 7.48 -10.94 8.03
C PRO A 148 8.48 -11.25 9.14
N TYR A 149 8.70 -12.53 9.49
CA TYR A 149 9.66 -12.93 10.54
C TYR A 149 11.11 -12.49 10.25
N GLN A 150 11.47 -12.25 8.99
CA GLN A 150 12.82 -11.79 8.63
C GLN A 150 13.09 -10.36 9.11
N TYR A 151 12.04 -9.59 9.39
CA TYR A 151 12.09 -8.20 9.80
C TYR A 151 11.38 -7.91 11.12
N GLY A 152 10.50 -8.81 11.59
CA GLY A 152 9.67 -8.61 12.77
C GLY A 152 10.29 -9.05 14.09
N ASN A 153 11.41 -9.80 14.08
CA ASN A 153 12.05 -10.32 15.29
C ASN A 153 12.67 -9.26 16.22
N TYR A 154 12.63 -8.00 15.81
CA TYR A 154 13.17 -6.87 16.58
C TYR A 154 12.13 -6.14 17.41
N ILE A 155 10.84 -6.48 17.22
CA ILE A 155 9.73 -5.84 17.93
C ILE A 155 9.42 -6.68 19.17
N ASN A 156 9.41 -6.06 20.35
CA ASN A 156 9.02 -6.69 21.57
C ASN A 156 7.52 -7.04 21.55
N ASP A 157 7.12 -8.10 22.27
CA ASP A 157 5.73 -8.58 22.28
C ASP A 157 4.72 -7.52 22.79
N ASP A 158 5.15 -6.60 23.62
CA ASP A 158 4.40 -5.50 24.21
C ASP A 158 4.30 -4.26 23.31
N GLU A 159 5.07 -4.22 22.21
CA GLU A 159 5.03 -3.15 21.20
C GLU A 159 4.28 -3.59 19.93
N ALA A 160 3.70 -4.80 19.91
CA ALA A 160 3.05 -5.40 18.75
C ALA A 160 1.54 -5.10 18.65
N ASP A 161 1.10 -3.95 19.16
CA ASP A 161 -0.31 -3.54 19.06
C ASP A 161 -0.73 -3.32 17.60
N HIS A 162 -1.87 -3.93 17.23
CA HIS A 162 -2.40 -3.71 15.88
C HIS A 162 -3.02 -2.30 15.79
N PRO A 163 -2.58 -1.44 14.86
CA PRO A 163 -2.96 -0.02 14.85
C PRO A 163 -4.47 0.22 14.60
N VAL A 164 -5.18 -0.78 14.04
CA VAL A 164 -6.62 -0.68 13.76
C VAL A 164 -7.46 -1.52 14.72
N TRP A 165 -6.92 -2.64 15.19
CA TRP A 165 -7.60 -3.58 16.09
C TRP A 165 -6.73 -3.87 17.32
N PRO A 166 -6.73 -3.01 18.33
CA PRO A 166 -5.84 -3.13 19.49
C PRO A 166 -6.07 -4.43 20.30
N ASP A 167 -7.28 -4.99 20.24
CA ASP A 167 -7.61 -6.26 20.90
C ASP A 167 -7.23 -7.51 20.07
N TYR A 168 -6.71 -7.31 18.84
CA TYR A 168 -6.29 -8.41 17.98
C TYR A 168 -4.90 -8.86 18.38
N ILE A 169 -4.82 -10.06 18.93
CA ILE A 169 -3.51 -10.72 19.17
C ILE A 169 -2.95 -11.10 17.78
N ALA A 170 -2.13 -10.24 17.23
CA ALA A 170 -1.43 -10.54 15.99
C ALA A 170 -0.59 -11.80 16.18
N PRO A 171 -0.64 -12.80 15.25
CA PRO A 171 0.33 -13.87 15.26
C PRO A 171 1.71 -13.23 15.21
N LYS A 172 2.61 -13.64 16.10
CA LYS A 172 3.98 -13.14 16.11
C LYS A 172 4.54 -13.17 14.69
N ASP A 173 5.02 -12.06 14.21
CA ASP A 173 5.69 -12.00 12.89
C ASP A 173 7.00 -12.82 12.86
N ALA A 174 7.25 -13.57 13.91
CA ALA A 174 8.36 -14.53 14.03
C ALA A 174 8.16 -15.83 13.26
N TYR A 175 6.99 -16.08 12.66
CA TYR A 175 6.72 -17.33 11.94
C TYR A 175 6.56 -17.12 10.44
N PRO A 176 6.99 -18.11 9.61
CA PRO A 176 6.66 -18.10 8.19
C PRO A 176 5.13 -18.12 7.99
N LYS A 177 4.63 -17.26 7.13
CA LYS A 177 3.21 -17.23 6.72
C LYS A 177 3.05 -17.87 5.37
#